data_3aa50c699b681e80ec49b519860bae5e
#
_entry.id   3aa50c699b681e80ec49b519860bae5e
#
_cell.length_a   1.000
_cell.length_b   1.000
_cell.length_c   1.000
_cell.angle_alpha   90.00
_cell.angle_beta   90.00
_cell.angle_gamma   90.00
#
_symmetry.space_group_name_H-M   'P 1'
#
loop_
_entity.id
_entity.type
_entity.pdbx_description
1 polymer ?
#
loop_
_entity_poly.entity_id
_entity_poly.type
_entity_poly.pdbx_seq_one_letter_code
_entity_poly.pdbx_strand_id
1 'polypeptide(L)'
;MDLNLILVCVVIAVALFFSYTNGFHDAANAIATSVSTRAWTPRAALLMAATMNIIGAMMGTAVAKTVGKGIISISDYAESPLPEMQQKGLVIILAALLGACIWNLITWWFGLPSSSSHALIGGMVGAGLMSGTVVYWWGIMSHVVIPMFASPIIGFVIGYIAMKVVLWALRKAQYHRTMRRFRAAQRFSSAAMALGHGIQDAQKTMGIIVMALLAGGYGETHNILDPITGEMNVPLWVKVSGALAISLGTMAGGGRIMRTIGRKIIDLDPARAFTAEAVSSSILYLCSYVIHAPISTTQVVSTAIMGVGCTKRFSAVRWGVAGNIVIAWFLTLPAAALVSGIVYLVVALPLGVH
;
A
#
# COMPACT_ATOMS: atom_id res chain seq x y z
N MET A 1 -16.20 18.92 -25.40
CA MET A 1 -15.85 18.50 -24.05
C MET A 1 -14.36 18.82 -23.89
N ASP A 2 -13.97 19.49 -22.84
CA ASP A 2 -12.57 19.87 -22.62
C ASP A 2 -11.72 18.61 -22.44
N LEU A 3 -10.63 18.48 -23.20
CA LEU A 3 -9.74 17.32 -23.14
C LEU A 3 -9.14 17.16 -21.75
N ASN A 4 -8.83 18.27 -21.07
CA ASN A 4 -8.33 18.24 -19.70
C ASN A 4 -9.34 17.60 -18.75
N LEU A 5 -10.63 17.95 -18.85
CA LEU A 5 -11.68 17.34 -18.03
C LEU A 5 -11.80 15.85 -18.28
N ILE A 6 -11.73 15.42 -19.55
CA ILE A 6 -11.75 13.99 -19.89
C ILE A 6 -10.57 13.27 -19.25
N LEU A 7 -9.36 13.81 -19.40
CA LEU A 7 -8.15 13.22 -18.83
C LEU A 7 -8.21 13.13 -17.30
N VAL A 8 -8.66 14.19 -16.62
CA VAL A 8 -8.83 14.17 -15.16
C VAL A 8 -9.83 13.09 -14.74
N CYS A 9 -10.98 12.98 -15.40
CA CYS A 9 -11.95 11.93 -15.11
C CYS A 9 -11.36 10.51 -15.32
N VAL A 10 -10.62 10.33 -16.39
CA VAL A 10 -9.95 9.04 -16.69
C VAL A 10 -8.90 8.72 -15.62
N VAL A 11 -8.06 9.69 -15.25
CA VAL A 11 -7.05 9.50 -14.20
C VAL A 11 -7.70 9.15 -12.88
N ILE A 12 -8.77 9.84 -12.48
CA ILE A 12 -9.52 9.52 -11.24
C ILE A 12 -10.10 8.11 -11.32
N ALA A 13 -10.71 7.73 -12.43
CA ALA A 13 -11.25 6.38 -12.59
C ALA A 13 -10.16 5.29 -12.46
N VAL A 14 -9.00 5.50 -13.09
CA VAL A 14 -7.86 4.58 -13.01
C VAL A 14 -7.23 4.60 -11.61
N ALA A 15 -7.19 5.74 -10.91
CA ALA A 15 -6.73 5.82 -9.53
C ALA A 15 -7.65 5.04 -8.56
N LEU A 16 -8.97 5.12 -8.76
CA LEU A 16 -9.92 4.30 -7.99
C LEU A 16 -9.80 2.81 -8.34
N PHE A 17 -9.55 2.48 -9.62
CA PHE A 17 -9.24 1.11 -10.01
C PHE A 17 -7.93 0.61 -9.41
N PHE A 18 -6.88 1.45 -9.34
CA PHE A 18 -5.66 1.12 -8.62
C PHE A 18 -5.94 0.85 -7.14
N SER A 19 -6.75 1.68 -6.46
CA SER A 19 -7.18 1.46 -5.09
C SER A 19 -7.91 0.13 -4.92
N TYR A 20 -8.78 -0.22 -5.87
CA TYR A 20 -9.48 -1.51 -5.89
C TYR A 20 -8.49 -2.67 -6.06
N THR A 21 -7.53 -2.57 -7.01
CA THR A 21 -6.51 -3.62 -7.20
C THR A 21 -5.61 -3.77 -5.98
N ASN A 22 -5.24 -2.67 -5.33
CA ASN A 22 -4.52 -2.68 -4.07
C ASN A 22 -5.33 -3.37 -2.96
N GLY A 23 -6.63 -3.06 -2.85
CA GLY A 23 -7.52 -3.67 -1.88
C GLY A 23 -7.55 -5.19 -1.96
N PHE A 24 -7.72 -5.78 -3.15
CA PHE A 24 -7.74 -7.24 -3.27
C PHE A 24 -6.35 -7.87 -3.23
N HIS A 25 -5.31 -7.17 -3.68
CA HIS A 25 -3.92 -7.63 -3.61
C HIS A 25 -3.48 -7.71 -2.14
N ASP A 26 -3.72 -6.67 -1.37
CA ASP A 26 -3.21 -6.50 -0.01
C ASP A 26 -4.20 -6.93 1.09
N ALA A 27 -5.44 -7.36 0.73
CA ALA A 27 -6.36 -7.98 1.68
C ALA A 27 -5.69 -9.10 2.50
N ALA A 28 -4.77 -9.83 1.85
CA ALA A 28 -4.02 -10.91 2.48
C ALA A 28 -3.18 -10.44 3.67
N ASN A 29 -2.65 -9.23 3.63
CA ASN A 29 -1.80 -8.68 4.70
C ASN A 29 -2.59 -8.54 6.01
N ALA A 30 -3.86 -8.17 5.92
CA ALA A 30 -4.71 -7.96 7.08
C ALA A 30 -5.34 -9.24 7.64
N ILE A 31 -5.65 -10.24 6.79
CA ILE A 31 -6.51 -11.36 7.22
C ILE A 31 -5.92 -12.75 7.02
N ALA A 32 -4.81 -12.91 6.27
CA ALA A 32 -4.27 -14.25 5.97
C ALA A 32 -3.88 -15.04 7.23
N THR A 33 -3.32 -14.38 8.22
CA THR A 33 -2.91 -14.96 9.50
C THR A 33 -4.11 -15.42 10.32
N SER A 34 -5.13 -14.56 10.45
CA SER A 34 -6.34 -14.84 11.24
C SER A 34 -7.26 -15.89 10.59
N VAL A 35 -7.28 -15.96 9.25
CA VAL A 35 -7.97 -17.03 8.51
C VAL A 35 -7.21 -18.35 8.64
N SER A 36 -5.87 -18.34 8.56
CA SER A 36 -5.06 -19.57 8.66
C SER A 36 -5.16 -20.22 10.03
N THR A 37 -5.26 -19.43 11.10
CA THR A 37 -5.44 -19.91 12.49
C THR A 37 -6.89 -20.20 12.88
N ARG A 38 -7.83 -19.96 11.95
CA ARG A 38 -9.28 -20.10 12.17
C ARG A 38 -9.82 -19.15 13.26
N ALA A 39 -9.20 -17.97 13.45
CA ALA A 39 -9.75 -16.92 14.32
C ALA A 39 -10.98 -16.27 13.68
N TRP A 40 -10.98 -16.17 12.35
CA TRP A 40 -12.10 -15.73 11.52
C TRP A 40 -12.41 -16.74 10.42
N THR A 41 -13.67 -16.81 10.01
CA THR A 41 -14.03 -17.42 8.72
C THR A 41 -13.60 -16.48 7.59
N PRO A 42 -13.27 -16.99 6.38
CA PRO A 42 -12.82 -16.12 5.29
C PRO A 42 -13.79 -14.97 4.97
N ARG A 43 -15.10 -15.25 4.91
CA ARG A 43 -16.12 -14.24 4.63
C ARG A 43 -16.21 -13.16 5.71
N ALA A 44 -16.21 -13.56 6.99
CA ALA A 44 -16.27 -12.62 8.10
C ALA A 44 -14.97 -11.78 8.19
N ALA A 45 -13.81 -12.38 7.88
CA ALA A 45 -12.54 -11.66 7.82
C ALA A 45 -12.53 -10.58 6.72
N LEU A 46 -13.04 -10.90 5.53
CA LEU A 46 -13.14 -9.95 4.43
C LEU A 46 -14.08 -8.78 4.75
N LEU A 47 -15.25 -9.08 5.33
CA LEU A 47 -16.21 -8.05 5.74
C LEU A 47 -15.63 -7.15 6.84
N MET A 48 -15.03 -7.73 7.86
CA MET A 48 -14.33 -7.00 8.92
C MET A 48 -13.22 -6.11 8.34
N ALA A 49 -12.37 -6.65 7.47
CA ALA A 49 -11.27 -5.91 6.88
C ALA A 49 -11.77 -4.76 5.98
N ALA A 50 -12.79 -4.99 5.17
CA ALA A 50 -13.40 -3.94 4.35
C ALA A 50 -13.98 -2.80 5.21
N THR A 51 -14.68 -3.13 6.29
CA THR A 51 -15.22 -2.13 7.22
C THR A 51 -14.09 -1.34 7.90
N MET A 52 -13.04 -2.02 8.37
CA MET A 52 -11.89 -1.37 9.01
C MET A 52 -11.10 -0.50 8.02
N ASN A 53 -11.00 -0.91 6.75
CA ASN A 53 -10.39 -0.09 5.69
C ASN A 53 -11.14 1.21 5.46
N ILE A 54 -12.49 1.21 5.46
CA ILE A 54 -13.28 2.45 5.36
C ILE A 54 -12.98 3.36 6.54
N ILE A 55 -13.05 2.83 7.76
CA ILE A 55 -12.78 3.62 8.97
C ILE A 55 -11.36 4.19 8.92
N GLY A 56 -10.36 3.35 8.62
CA GLY A 56 -8.97 3.76 8.54
C GLY A 56 -8.71 4.83 7.48
N ALA A 57 -9.32 4.68 6.30
CA ALA A 57 -9.21 5.65 5.22
C ALA A 57 -9.73 7.05 5.58
N MET A 58 -10.72 7.12 6.48
CA MET A 58 -11.28 8.40 6.94
C MET A 58 -10.46 9.06 8.06
N MET A 59 -9.51 8.32 8.72
CA MET A 59 -8.82 8.79 9.93
C MET A 59 -7.63 9.73 9.68
N GLY A 60 -7.19 9.94 8.44
CA GLY A 60 -6.04 10.83 8.19
C GLY A 60 -5.78 11.13 6.73
N THR A 61 -4.87 12.09 6.48
CA THR A 61 -4.43 12.52 5.14
C THR A 61 -2.94 12.81 5.06
N ALA A 62 -2.18 12.57 6.11
CA ALA A 62 -0.76 12.93 6.18
C ALA A 62 0.10 12.20 5.13
N VAL A 63 -0.16 10.91 4.91
CA VAL A 63 0.54 10.11 3.89
C VAL A 63 0.16 10.56 2.47
N ALA A 64 -1.09 11.01 2.26
CA ALA A 64 -1.52 11.57 0.97
C ALA A 64 -0.69 12.80 0.58
N LYS A 65 -0.42 13.69 1.54
CA LYS A 65 0.42 14.88 1.34
C LYS A 65 1.86 14.51 0.93
N THR A 66 2.44 13.47 1.54
CA THR A 66 3.80 13.02 1.23
C THR A 66 3.90 12.40 -0.17
N VAL A 67 2.93 11.57 -0.56
CA VAL A 67 2.90 10.97 -1.90
C VAL A 67 2.73 12.04 -2.98
N GLY A 68 1.90 13.06 -2.70
CA GLY A 68 1.58 14.12 -3.65
C GLY A 68 2.74 15.10 -3.96
N LYS A 69 3.78 15.21 -3.13
CA LYS A 69 4.81 16.25 -3.27
C LYS A 69 6.25 15.73 -3.39
N GLY A 70 6.51 14.45 -3.14
CA GLY A 70 7.88 13.98 -2.84
C GLY A 70 8.59 13.17 -3.91
N ILE A 71 7.98 12.86 -5.07
CA ILE A 71 8.51 11.88 -6.02
C ILE A 71 8.89 12.51 -7.37
N ILE A 72 7.96 13.22 -7.98
CA ILE A 72 8.15 13.93 -9.26
C ILE A 72 7.59 15.34 -9.18
N SER A 73 8.12 16.26 -10.00
CA SER A 73 7.67 17.65 -10.06
C SER A 73 6.37 17.76 -10.87
N ILE A 74 5.23 17.51 -10.22
CA ILE A 74 3.91 17.74 -10.84
C ILE A 74 3.47 19.20 -10.68
N SER A 75 3.96 19.93 -9.68
CA SER A 75 3.66 21.35 -9.46
C SER A 75 3.93 22.21 -10.71
N ASP A 76 5.02 21.92 -11.42
CA ASP A 76 5.42 22.67 -12.62
C ASP A 76 4.36 22.60 -13.74
N TYR A 77 3.60 21.50 -13.77
CA TYR A 77 2.49 21.30 -14.69
C TYR A 77 1.18 21.91 -14.19
N ALA A 78 0.96 21.86 -12.88
CA ALA A 78 -0.25 22.39 -12.23
C ALA A 78 -0.31 23.93 -12.27
N GLU A 79 0.84 24.59 -12.13
CA GLU A 79 0.95 26.05 -12.15
C GLU A 79 1.02 26.64 -13.56
N SER A 80 1.17 25.79 -14.58
CA SER A 80 1.25 26.26 -15.97
C SER A 80 -0.14 26.69 -16.48
N PRO A 81 -0.25 27.89 -17.09
CA PRO A 81 -1.47 28.32 -17.75
C PRO A 81 -1.70 27.61 -19.10
N LEU A 82 -0.75 26.85 -19.59
CA LEU A 82 -0.82 26.16 -20.88
C LEU A 82 -1.52 24.79 -20.75
N PRO A 83 -2.66 24.58 -21.46
CA PRO A 83 -3.38 23.29 -21.39
C PRO A 83 -2.52 22.09 -21.75
N GLU A 84 -1.57 22.23 -22.68
CA GLU A 84 -0.66 21.15 -23.10
C GLU A 84 0.23 20.65 -21.94
N MET A 85 0.72 21.57 -21.10
CA MET A 85 1.50 21.22 -19.93
C MET A 85 0.65 20.48 -18.89
N GLN A 86 -0.58 20.94 -18.65
CA GLN A 86 -1.52 20.25 -17.76
C GLN A 86 -1.83 18.84 -18.25
N GLN A 87 -2.05 18.67 -19.57
CA GLN A 87 -2.27 17.37 -20.20
C GLN A 87 -1.06 16.45 -20.00
N LYS A 88 0.16 16.97 -20.16
CA LYS A 88 1.40 16.22 -19.93
C LYS A 88 1.46 15.70 -18.49
N GLY A 89 1.19 16.53 -17.50
CA GLY A 89 1.11 16.11 -16.08
C GLY A 89 0.09 14.98 -15.86
N LEU A 90 -1.10 15.11 -16.45
CA LEU A 90 -2.15 14.09 -16.37
C LEU A 90 -1.77 12.78 -17.03
N VAL A 91 -1.12 12.81 -18.20
CA VAL A 91 -0.64 11.62 -18.92
C VAL A 91 0.46 10.91 -18.11
N ILE A 92 1.34 11.64 -17.45
CA ILE A 92 2.37 11.05 -16.56
C ILE A 92 1.68 10.28 -15.40
N ILE A 93 0.71 10.91 -14.74
CA ILE A 93 -0.03 10.26 -13.64
C ILE A 93 -0.80 9.05 -14.14
N LEU A 94 -1.46 9.16 -15.30
CA LEU A 94 -2.20 8.05 -15.91
C LEU A 94 -1.29 6.86 -16.21
N ALA A 95 -0.14 7.11 -16.84
CA ALA A 95 0.83 6.08 -17.16
C ALA A 95 1.39 5.40 -15.89
N ALA A 96 1.68 6.18 -14.86
CA ALA A 96 2.12 5.68 -13.56
C ALA A 96 1.11 4.73 -12.93
N LEU A 97 -0.17 5.11 -12.93
CA LEU A 97 -1.27 4.31 -12.38
C LEU A 97 -1.49 3.03 -13.19
N LEU A 98 -1.54 3.14 -14.51
CA LEU A 98 -1.72 1.96 -15.39
C LEU A 98 -0.58 0.96 -15.21
N GLY A 99 0.68 1.44 -15.18
CA GLY A 99 1.83 0.58 -14.92
C GLY A 99 1.77 -0.10 -13.56
N ALA A 100 1.39 0.62 -12.52
CA ALA A 100 1.20 0.05 -11.18
C ALA A 100 0.06 -0.97 -11.14
N CYS A 101 -1.06 -0.72 -11.81
CA CYS A 101 -2.17 -1.66 -11.91
C CYS A 101 -1.75 -2.95 -12.63
N ILE A 102 -1.07 -2.82 -13.77
CA ILE A 102 -0.55 -3.97 -14.54
C ILE A 102 0.38 -4.81 -13.68
N TRP A 103 1.32 -4.19 -12.97
CA TRP A 103 2.24 -4.90 -12.08
C TRP A 103 1.52 -5.58 -10.91
N ASN A 104 0.57 -4.91 -10.27
CA ASN A 104 -0.26 -5.50 -9.21
C ASN A 104 -1.03 -6.74 -9.72
N LEU A 105 -1.59 -6.68 -10.92
CA LEU A 105 -2.31 -7.80 -11.53
C LEU A 105 -1.37 -8.98 -11.85
N ILE A 106 -0.17 -8.71 -12.38
CA ILE A 106 0.86 -9.72 -12.66
C ILE A 106 1.25 -10.43 -11.36
N THR A 107 1.64 -9.68 -10.33
CA THR A 107 2.09 -10.26 -9.04
C THR A 107 0.96 -10.98 -8.32
N TRP A 108 -0.27 -10.47 -8.39
CA TRP A 108 -1.45 -11.17 -7.88
C TRP A 108 -1.70 -12.49 -8.61
N TRP A 109 -1.55 -12.51 -9.94
CA TRP A 109 -1.72 -13.74 -10.73
C TRP A 109 -0.77 -14.85 -10.29
N PHE A 110 0.47 -14.52 -10.03
CA PHE A 110 1.49 -15.46 -9.52
C PHE A 110 1.39 -15.70 -8.00
N GLY A 111 0.51 -15.00 -7.28
CA GLY A 111 0.37 -15.10 -5.82
C GLY A 111 1.61 -14.61 -5.07
N LEU A 112 2.34 -13.67 -5.65
CA LEU A 112 3.52 -13.03 -5.06
C LEU A 112 3.08 -11.80 -4.26
N PRO A 113 3.32 -11.76 -2.94
CA PRO A 113 3.04 -10.60 -2.12
C PRO A 113 4.06 -9.50 -2.39
N SER A 114 3.81 -8.69 -3.41
CA SER A 114 4.59 -7.51 -3.78
C SER A 114 4.09 -6.25 -3.04
N SER A 115 4.72 -5.12 -3.25
CA SER A 115 4.33 -3.84 -2.67
C SER A 115 3.63 -2.96 -3.68
N SER A 116 2.33 -2.74 -3.53
CA SER A 116 1.56 -1.80 -4.34
C SER A 116 2.07 -0.35 -4.23
N SER A 117 2.64 0.03 -3.06
CA SER A 117 3.31 1.33 -2.89
C SER A 117 4.54 1.45 -3.78
N HIS A 118 5.40 0.43 -3.83
CA HIS A 118 6.57 0.43 -4.68
C HIS A 118 6.20 0.35 -6.16
N ALA A 119 5.11 -0.35 -6.51
CA ALA A 119 4.59 -0.36 -7.87
C ALA A 119 4.14 1.03 -8.32
N LEU A 120 3.41 1.76 -7.48
CA LEU A 120 2.97 3.12 -7.76
C LEU A 120 4.15 4.09 -7.92
N ILE A 121 5.10 4.04 -6.98
CA ILE A 121 6.26 4.94 -7.00
C ILE A 121 7.18 4.61 -8.17
N GLY A 122 7.44 3.33 -8.42
CA GLY A 122 8.16 2.88 -9.62
C GLY A 122 7.49 3.37 -10.90
N GLY A 123 6.15 3.27 -10.95
CA GLY A 123 5.36 3.81 -12.05
C GLY A 123 5.54 5.31 -12.25
N MET A 124 5.51 6.10 -11.19
CA MET A 124 5.75 7.55 -11.25
C MET A 124 7.17 7.87 -11.75
N VAL A 125 8.17 7.14 -11.26
CA VAL A 125 9.57 7.29 -11.73
C VAL A 125 9.70 6.96 -13.22
N GLY A 126 9.13 5.84 -13.66
CA GLY A 126 9.21 5.40 -15.05
C GLY A 126 8.52 6.36 -16.02
N ALA A 127 7.31 6.79 -15.72
CA ALA A 127 6.59 7.78 -16.51
C ALA A 127 7.29 9.16 -16.49
N GLY A 128 7.79 9.58 -15.31
CA GLY A 128 8.55 10.82 -15.16
C GLY A 128 9.84 10.85 -15.98
N LEU A 129 10.62 9.78 -15.96
CA LEU A 129 11.85 9.68 -16.76
C LEU A 129 11.57 9.72 -18.27
N MET A 130 10.53 9.02 -18.72
CA MET A 130 10.18 8.98 -20.16
C MET A 130 9.57 10.30 -20.65
N SER A 131 8.95 11.08 -19.78
CA SER A 131 8.42 12.42 -20.09
C SER A 131 9.45 13.54 -19.98
N GLY A 132 10.67 13.25 -19.50
CA GLY A 132 11.68 14.26 -19.20
C GLY A 132 11.38 15.10 -17.95
N THR A 133 10.45 14.68 -17.10
CA THR A 133 10.09 15.38 -15.85
C THR A 133 11.18 15.19 -14.80
N VAL A 134 11.39 16.23 -14.00
CA VAL A 134 12.33 16.17 -12.87
C VAL A 134 11.88 15.13 -11.85
N VAL A 135 12.75 14.16 -11.59
CA VAL A 135 12.56 13.14 -10.57
C VAL A 135 13.36 13.51 -9.32
N TYR A 136 12.71 13.59 -8.18
CA TYR A 136 13.35 13.92 -6.91
C TYR A 136 14.03 12.69 -6.30
N TRP A 137 15.25 12.38 -6.76
CA TRP A 137 16.00 11.19 -6.31
C TRP A 137 16.20 11.13 -4.80
N TRP A 138 16.42 12.28 -4.15
CA TRP A 138 16.54 12.31 -2.69
C TRP A 138 15.20 12.00 -2.00
N GLY A 139 14.08 12.46 -2.55
CA GLY A 139 12.75 12.10 -2.07
C GLY A 139 12.50 10.60 -2.18
N ILE A 140 12.87 9.99 -3.32
CA ILE A 140 12.77 8.54 -3.51
C ILE A 140 13.69 7.80 -2.54
N MET A 141 14.93 8.27 -2.37
CA MET A 141 15.88 7.64 -1.45
C MET A 141 15.34 7.64 -0.02
N SER A 142 14.90 8.80 0.48
CA SER A 142 14.48 8.99 1.86
C SER A 142 13.11 8.37 2.19
N HIS A 143 12.13 8.48 1.27
CA HIS A 143 10.76 8.04 1.54
C HIS A 143 10.42 6.66 0.97
N VAL A 144 11.28 6.09 0.12
CA VAL A 144 11.03 4.79 -0.52
C VAL A 144 12.16 3.80 -0.28
N VAL A 145 13.38 4.13 -0.71
CA VAL A 145 14.49 3.16 -0.68
C VAL A 145 14.92 2.87 0.76
N ILE A 146 15.13 3.89 1.59
CA ILE A 146 15.48 3.68 2.99
C ILE A 146 14.38 2.89 3.73
N PRO A 147 13.09 3.27 3.68
CA PRO A 147 12.02 2.46 4.29
C PRO A 147 11.89 1.04 3.70
N MET A 148 12.20 0.84 2.41
CA MET A 148 12.16 -0.48 1.76
C MET A 148 13.15 -1.46 2.40
N PHE A 149 14.30 -1.00 2.86
CA PHE A 149 15.26 -1.82 3.59
C PHE A 149 15.01 -1.84 5.11
N ALA A 150 14.66 -0.69 5.68
CA ALA A 150 14.48 -0.56 7.11
C ALA A 150 13.23 -1.29 7.63
N SER A 151 12.09 -1.17 6.93
CA SER A 151 10.82 -1.73 7.42
C SER A 151 10.81 -3.26 7.52
N PRO A 152 11.40 -4.05 6.58
CA PRO A 152 11.54 -5.49 6.75
C PRO A 152 12.43 -5.88 7.93
N ILE A 153 13.54 -5.18 8.12
CA ILE A 153 14.46 -5.45 9.24
C ILE A 153 13.75 -5.18 10.57
N ILE A 154 13.11 -4.02 10.68
CA ILE A 154 12.35 -3.61 11.87
C ILE A 154 11.21 -4.61 12.14
N GLY A 155 10.42 -4.96 11.12
CA GLY A 155 9.33 -5.93 11.25
C GLY A 155 9.81 -7.30 11.75
N PHE A 156 10.91 -7.80 11.18
CA PHE A 156 11.52 -9.08 11.57
C PHE A 156 12.03 -9.03 13.02
N VAL A 157 12.85 -8.04 13.35
CA VAL A 157 13.50 -7.93 14.67
C VAL A 157 12.47 -7.72 15.78
N ILE A 158 11.54 -6.77 15.59
CA ILE A 158 10.50 -6.51 16.59
C ILE A 158 9.56 -7.71 16.70
N GLY A 159 9.19 -8.36 15.58
CA GLY A 159 8.39 -9.58 15.60
C GLY A 159 9.06 -10.71 16.37
N TYR A 160 10.37 -10.93 16.16
CA TYR A 160 11.15 -11.93 16.89
C TYR A 160 11.20 -11.60 18.39
N ILE A 161 11.55 -10.37 18.77
CA ILE A 161 11.67 -9.95 20.18
C ILE A 161 10.31 -10.03 20.87
N ALA A 162 9.26 -9.47 20.27
CA ALA A 162 7.92 -9.50 20.83
C ALA A 162 7.43 -10.94 21.08
N MET A 163 7.68 -11.85 20.13
CA MET A 163 7.29 -13.25 20.32
C MET A 163 8.12 -13.93 21.43
N LYS A 164 9.41 -13.61 21.56
CA LYS A 164 10.23 -14.12 22.69
C LYS A 164 9.69 -13.65 24.03
N VAL A 165 9.26 -12.38 24.14
CA VAL A 165 8.62 -11.83 25.34
C VAL A 165 7.31 -12.57 25.64
N VAL A 166 6.47 -12.79 24.62
CA VAL A 166 5.22 -13.55 24.77
C VAL A 166 5.49 -14.98 25.26
N LEU A 167 6.45 -15.68 24.66
CA LEU A 167 6.81 -17.04 25.08
C LEU A 167 7.36 -17.09 26.50
N TRP A 168 8.17 -16.10 26.90
CA TRP A 168 8.69 -15.99 28.26
C TRP A 168 7.57 -15.73 29.27
N ALA A 169 6.67 -14.80 28.98
CA ALA A 169 5.55 -14.47 29.87
C ALA A 169 4.59 -15.65 30.04
N LEU A 170 4.43 -16.46 29.00
CA LEU A 170 3.48 -17.58 28.98
C LEU A 170 4.10 -18.96 29.29
N ARG A 171 5.37 -18.99 29.70
CA ARG A 171 6.11 -20.26 29.93
C ARG A 171 5.45 -21.22 30.93
N LYS A 172 4.65 -20.71 31.86
CA LYS A 172 3.90 -21.47 32.87
C LYS A 172 2.40 -21.64 32.55
N ALA A 173 1.94 -21.10 31.42
CA ALA A 173 0.52 -21.09 31.07
C ALA A 173 0.09 -22.40 30.41
N GLN A 174 -1.18 -22.79 30.65
CA GLN A 174 -1.77 -23.97 30.00
C GLN A 174 -1.94 -23.72 28.50
N TYR A 175 -1.31 -24.54 27.65
CA TYR A 175 -1.25 -24.36 26.19
C TYR A 175 -2.63 -24.20 25.54
N HIS A 176 -3.56 -25.16 25.74
CA HIS A 176 -4.88 -25.11 25.09
C HIS A 176 -5.71 -23.88 25.47
N ARG A 177 -5.72 -23.52 26.74
CA ARG A 177 -6.44 -22.33 27.24
C ARG A 177 -5.84 -21.04 26.69
N THR A 178 -4.53 -20.98 26.62
CA THR A 178 -3.77 -19.86 26.08
C THR A 178 -3.99 -19.69 24.58
N MET A 179 -3.89 -20.74 23.78
CA MET A 179 -4.14 -20.68 22.35
C MET A 179 -5.58 -20.28 22.01
N ARG A 180 -6.56 -20.73 22.81
CA ARG A 180 -7.97 -20.29 22.65
C ARG A 180 -8.14 -18.81 22.93
N ARG A 181 -7.46 -18.25 23.95
CA ARG A 181 -7.46 -16.81 24.25
C ARG A 181 -6.80 -16.01 23.16
N PHE A 182 -5.65 -16.43 22.65
CA PHE A 182 -4.98 -15.78 21.53
C PHE A 182 -5.81 -15.79 20.25
N ARG A 183 -6.54 -16.87 19.98
CA ARG A 183 -7.46 -16.91 18.84
C ARG A 183 -8.60 -15.89 18.99
N ALA A 184 -9.09 -15.65 20.18
CA ALA A 184 -10.07 -14.59 20.44
C ALA A 184 -9.45 -13.19 20.31
N ALA A 185 -8.26 -12.97 20.90
CA ALA A 185 -7.53 -11.71 20.80
C ALA A 185 -7.10 -11.37 19.35
N GLN A 186 -6.85 -12.38 18.54
CA GLN A 186 -6.50 -12.22 17.13
C GLN A 186 -7.61 -11.57 16.30
N ARG A 187 -8.86 -11.61 16.75
CA ARG A 187 -9.95 -10.86 16.12
C ARG A 187 -9.74 -9.36 16.22
N PHE A 188 -9.18 -8.91 17.32
CA PHE A 188 -8.86 -7.48 17.52
C PHE A 188 -7.58 -7.08 16.81
N SER A 189 -6.52 -7.91 16.85
CA SER A 189 -5.26 -7.57 16.16
C SER A 189 -5.41 -7.55 14.65
N SER A 190 -6.20 -8.47 14.08
CA SER A 190 -6.50 -8.44 12.64
C SER A 190 -7.37 -7.25 12.23
N ALA A 191 -8.31 -6.82 13.10
CA ALA A 191 -9.07 -5.59 12.88
C ALA A 191 -8.16 -4.36 12.93
N ALA A 192 -7.27 -4.28 13.93
CA ALA A 192 -6.27 -3.22 14.03
C ALA A 192 -5.34 -3.21 12.79
N MET A 193 -4.93 -4.39 12.31
CA MET A 193 -4.13 -4.51 11.11
C MET A 193 -4.86 -4.00 9.86
N ALA A 194 -6.13 -4.36 9.69
CA ALA A 194 -6.97 -3.87 8.59
C ALA A 194 -7.19 -2.35 8.67
N LEU A 195 -7.40 -1.82 9.88
CA LEU A 195 -7.51 -0.38 10.11
C LEU A 195 -6.21 0.33 9.67
N GLY A 196 -5.04 -0.17 10.10
CA GLY A 196 -3.73 0.36 9.72
C GLY A 196 -3.47 0.30 8.21
N HIS A 197 -3.93 -0.77 7.55
CA HIS A 197 -3.89 -0.87 6.10
C HIS A 197 -4.74 0.21 5.43
N GLY A 198 -5.98 0.43 5.89
CA GLY A 198 -6.84 1.51 5.38
C GLY A 198 -6.23 2.89 5.57
N ILE A 199 -5.61 3.16 6.73
CA ILE A 199 -4.91 4.42 7.00
C ILE A 199 -3.76 4.63 6.02
N GLN A 200 -2.95 3.62 5.75
CA GLN A 200 -1.77 3.74 4.88
C GLN A 200 -2.14 3.77 3.40
N ASP A 201 -2.93 2.80 2.94
CA ASP A 201 -3.02 2.52 1.52
C ASP A 201 -4.10 3.34 0.80
N ALA A 202 -5.21 3.66 1.46
CA ALA A 202 -6.21 4.55 0.87
C ALA A 202 -5.66 5.98 0.65
N GLN A 203 -4.81 6.46 1.55
CA GLN A 203 -4.23 7.80 1.45
C GLN A 203 -3.32 7.97 0.22
N LYS A 204 -2.67 6.91 -0.25
CA LYS A 204 -1.83 6.96 -1.47
C LYS A 204 -2.68 7.29 -2.70
N THR A 205 -3.82 6.63 -2.85
CA THR A 205 -4.77 6.93 -3.92
C THR A 205 -5.36 8.34 -3.79
N MET A 206 -5.69 8.77 -2.57
CA MET A 206 -6.17 10.12 -2.32
C MET A 206 -5.14 11.17 -2.77
N GLY A 207 -3.85 10.96 -2.44
CA GLY A 207 -2.76 11.83 -2.87
C GLY A 207 -2.64 11.93 -4.40
N ILE A 208 -2.76 10.79 -5.10
CA ILE A 208 -2.73 10.77 -6.57
C ILE A 208 -3.94 11.48 -7.19
N ILE A 209 -5.14 11.30 -6.66
CA ILE A 209 -6.34 12.01 -7.15
C ILE A 209 -6.17 13.51 -6.95
N VAL A 210 -5.66 13.93 -5.80
CA VAL A 210 -5.38 15.35 -5.53
C VAL A 210 -4.32 15.91 -6.49
N MET A 211 -3.26 15.16 -6.76
CA MET A 211 -2.26 15.52 -7.78
C MET A 211 -2.88 15.68 -9.17
N ALA A 212 -3.79 14.78 -9.56
CA ALA A 212 -4.47 14.85 -10.85
C ALA A 212 -5.39 16.08 -10.95
N LEU A 213 -6.10 16.41 -9.88
CA LEU A 213 -6.93 17.63 -9.83
C LEU A 213 -6.07 18.90 -9.91
N LEU A 214 -4.91 18.92 -9.24
CA LEU A 214 -3.96 20.04 -9.35
C LEU A 214 -3.40 20.14 -10.78
N ALA A 215 -2.88 19.04 -11.34
CA ALA A 215 -2.32 19.01 -12.69
C ALA A 215 -3.35 19.41 -13.76
N GLY A 216 -4.62 19.10 -13.55
CA GLY A 216 -5.71 19.47 -14.46
C GLY A 216 -6.25 20.89 -14.29
N GLY A 217 -5.69 21.69 -13.37
CA GLY A 217 -6.14 23.06 -13.13
C GLY A 217 -7.38 23.20 -12.22
N TYR A 218 -7.78 22.12 -11.54
CA TYR A 218 -8.97 22.10 -10.66
C TYR A 218 -8.64 22.35 -9.17
N GLY A 219 -7.43 22.82 -8.86
CA GLY A 219 -6.97 23.03 -7.49
C GLY A 219 -7.79 24.00 -6.68
N GLU A 220 -8.14 25.17 -7.25
CA GLU A 220 -8.96 26.19 -6.61
C GLU A 220 -10.43 25.77 -6.49
N THR A 221 -10.99 25.17 -7.53
CA THR A 221 -12.40 24.73 -7.56
C THR A 221 -12.73 23.74 -6.45
N HIS A 222 -11.77 22.93 -6.05
CA HIS A 222 -11.93 21.91 -5.00
C HIS A 222 -11.27 22.27 -3.66
N ASN A 223 -10.79 23.51 -3.48
CA ASN A 223 -10.09 23.97 -2.27
C ASN A 223 -8.96 23.02 -1.85
N ILE A 224 -8.18 22.57 -2.83
CA ILE A 224 -7.11 21.56 -2.60
C ILE A 224 -5.92 22.17 -1.88
N LEU A 225 -5.62 23.44 -2.17
CA LEU A 225 -4.59 24.19 -1.44
C LEU A 225 -5.28 25.18 -0.52
N ASP A 226 -4.94 25.16 0.75
CA ASP A 226 -5.36 26.17 1.70
C ASP A 226 -4.71 27.51 1.30
N PRO A 227 -5.48 28.56 1.04
CA PRO A 227 -4.96 29.85 0.55
C PRO A 227 -4.06 30.56 1.57
N ILE A 228 -4.15 30.22 2.85
CA ILE A 228 -3.39 30.85 3.94
C ILE A 228 -2.15 30.07 4.27
N THR A 229 -2.28 28.72 4.41
CA THR A 229 -1.18 27.87 4.86
C THR A 229 -0.44 27.18 3.73
N GLY A 230 -0.98 27.16 2.51
CA GLY A 230 -0.45 26.38 1.38
C GLY A 230 -0.53 24.88 1.61
N GLU A 231 -1.21 24.43 2.66
CA GLU A 231 -1.35 23.03 2.96
C GLU A 231 -2.31 22.34 1.99
N MET A 232 -1.94 21.11 1.59
CA MET A 232 -2.79 20.28 0.75
C MET A 232 -3.98 19.76 1.56
N ASN A 233 -5.19 20.06 1.11
CA ASN A 233 -6.44 19.53 1.64
C ASN A 233 -6.96 18.41 0.74
N VAL A 234 -7.49 17.35 1.33
CA VAL A 234 -8.10 16.24 0.58
C VAL A 234 -9.63 16.36 0.68
N PRO A 235 -10.32 16.62 -0.44
CA PRO A 235 -11.77 16.73 -0.45
C PRO A 235 -12.48 15.50 0.09
N LEU A 236 -13.62 15.68 0.74
CA LEU A 236 -14.37 14.57 1.36
C LEU A 236 -14.77 13.49 0.35
N TRP A 237 -15.17 13.88 -0.86
CA TRP A 237 -15.54 12.92 -1.89
C TRP A 237 -14.36 12.05 -2.34
N VAL A 238 -13.12 12.60 -2.34
CA VAL A 238 -11.89 11.82 -2.62
C VAL A 238 -11.65 10.80 -1.52
N LYS A 239 -11.83 11.19 -0.25
CA LYS A 239 -11.71 10.27 0.89
C LYS A 239 -12.72 9.13 0.79
N VAL A 240 -13.99 9.48 0.56
CA VAL A 240 -15.08 8.49 0.48
C VAL A 240 -14.90 7.55 -0.72
N SER A 241 -14.61 8.08 -1.91
CA SER A 241 -14.42 7.25 -3.10
C SER A 241 -13.20 6.33 -2.98
N GLY A 242 -12.07 6.82 -2.46
CA GLY A 242 -10.87 6.02 -2.19
C GLY A 242 -11.12 4.94 -1.15
N ALA A 243 -11.82 5.27 -0.04
CA ALA A 243 -12.21 4.32 1.00
C ALA A 243 -13.13 3.21 0.46
N LEU A 244 -14.10 3.56 -0.35
CA LEU A 244 -15.00 2.58 -0.99
C LEU A 244 -14.25 1.70 -1.98
N ALA A 245 -13.38 2.27 -2.81
CA ALA A 245 -12.62 1.51 -3.81
C ALA A 245 -11.72 0.46 -3.15
N ILE A 246 -10.92 0.82 -2.14
CA ILE A 246 -10.05 -0.13 -1.44
C ILE A 246 -10.87 -1.21 -0.70
N SER A 247 -11.99 -0.84 -0.12
CA SER A 247 -12.84 -1.77 0.62
C SER A 247 -13.54 -2.77 -0.28
N LEU A 248 -14.07 -2.33 -1.43
CA LEU A 248 -14.62 -3.22 -2.46
C LEU A 248 -13.56 -4.18 -3.00
N GLY A 249 -12.33 -3.68 -3.22
CA GLY A 249 -11.19 -4.52 -3.58
C GLY A 249 -10.91 -5.57 -2.51
N THR A 250 -10.87 -5.17 -1.24
CA THR A 250 -10.66 -6.08 -0.11
C THR A 250 -11.75 -7.16 -0.05
N MET A 251 -13.01 -6.81 -0.29
CA MET A 251 -14.11 -7.77 -0.34
C MET A 251 -13.98 -8.78 -1.49
N ALA A 252 -13.43 -8.38 -2.63
CA ALA A 252 -13.12 -9.29 -3.73
C ALA A 252 -12.09 -10.35 -3.33
N GLY A 253 -11.23 -10.05 -2.37
CA GLY A 253 -10.31 -10.96 -1.71
C GLY A 253 -9.08 -11.34 -2.54
N GLY A 254 -7.96 -11.59 -1.85
CA GLY A 254 -6.67 -11.95 -2.41
C GLY A 254 -6.29 -13.43 -2.20
N GLY A 255 -7.17 -14.37 -2.56
CA GLY A 255 -7.01 -15.79 -2.18
C GLY A 255 -5.67 -16.43 -2.52
N ARG A 256 -5.02 -16.03 -3.62
CA ARG A 256 -3.69 -16.53 -4.03
C ARG A 256 -2.59 -16.03 -3.09
N ILE A 257 -2.55 -14.74 -2.80
CA ILE A 257 -1.59 -14.11 -1.90
C ILE A 257 -1.86 -14.54 -0.45
N MET A 258 -3.15 -14.69 -0.07
CA MET A 258 -3.56 -15.19 1.25
C MET A 258 -2.97 -16.58 1.56
N ARG A 259 -2.91 -17.48 0.56
CA ARG A 259 -2.26 -18.79 0.71
C ARG A 259 -0.75 -18.65 0.95
N THR A 260 -0.11 -17.70 0.26
CA THR A 260 1.34 -17.48 0.39
C THR A 260 1.66 -16.94 1.78
N ILE A 261 1.03 -15.86 2.23
CA ILE A 261 1.30 -15.22 3.52
C ILE A 261 0.84 -16.11 4.70
N GLY A 262 -0.36 -16.67 4.62
CA GLY A 262 -0.98 -17.39 5.73
C GLY A 262 -0.51 -18.84 5.90
N ARG A 263 0.06 -19.48 4.86
CA ARG A 263 0.38 -20.90 4.91
C ARG A 263 1.74 -21.29 4.33
N LYS A 264 2.29 -20.51 3.37
CA LYS A 264 3.53 -20.92 2.70
C LYS A 264 4.79 -20.40 3.38
N ILE A 265 4.74 -19.30 4.14
CA ILE A 265 5.92 -18.76 4.83
C ILE A 265 6.26 -19.62 6.04
N ILE A 266 5.25 -19.90 6.88
CA ILE A 266 5.39 -20.65 8.13
C ILE A 266 4.03 -21.25 8.52
N ASP A 267 4.05 -22.33 9.32
CA ASP A 267 2.86 -22.86 9.97
C ASP A 267 2.56 -22.04 11.25
N LEU A 268 1.60 -21.13 11.18
CA LEU A 268 1.24 -20.19 12.24
C LEU A 268 0.33 -20.84 13.28
N ASP A 269 0.65 -20.63 14.56
CA ASP A 269 -0.26 -20.81 15.68
C ASP A 269 -0.91 -19.45 16.08
N PRO A 270 -2.00 -19.45 16.88
CA PRO A 270 -2.71 -18.23 17.23
C PRO A 270 -1.86 -17.21 17.97
N ALA A 271 -0.90 -17.61 18.81
CA ALA A 271 -0.05 -16.68 19.54
C ALA A 271 0.94 -15.96 18.61
N ARG A 272 1.58 -16.71 17.69
CA ARG A 272 2.48 -16.12 16.67
C ARG A 272 1.74 -15.21 15.71
N ALA A 273 0.56 -15.62 15.26
CA ALA A 273 -0.26 -14.83 14.37
C ALA A 273 -0.70 -13.52 15.04
N PHE A 274 -1.19 -13.58 16.27
CA PHE A 274 -1.54 -12.39 17.06
C PHE A 274 -0.33 -11.44 17.22
N THR A 275 0.83 -11.98 17.57
CA THR A 275 2.05 -11.17 17.78
C THR A 275 2.49 -10.51 16.48
N ALA A 276 2.46 -11.24 15.35
CA ALA A 276 2.80 -10.67 14.04
C ALA A 276 1.83 -9.55 13.64
N GLU A 277 0.52 -9.74 13.82
CA GLU A 277 -0.50 -8.72 13.54
C GLU A 277 -0.34 -7.50 14.45
N ALA A 278 -0.14 -7.70 15.75
CA ALA A 278 0.04 -6.61 16.72
C ALA A 278 1.30 -5.77 16.43
N VAL A 279 2.43 -6.42 16.13
CA VAL A 279 3.66 -5.74 15.75
C VAL A 279 3.48 -4.98 14.44
N SER A 280 2.91 -5.62 13.44
CA SER A 280 2.70 -4.99 12.13
C SER A 280 1.78 -3.77 12.22
N SER A 281 0.64 -3.88 12.90
CA SER A 281 -0.28 -2.75 13.07
C SER A 281 0.37 -1.60 13.85
N SER A 282 1.15 -1.89 14.88
CA SER A 282 1.89 -0.86 15.63
C SER A 282 2.89 -0.10 14.76
N ILE A 283 3.63 -0.81 13.89
CA ILE A 283 4.55 -0.18 12.94
C ILE A 283 3.79 0.67 11.92
N LEU A 284 2.65 0.18 11.40
CA LEU A 284 1.84 0.96 10.46
C LEU A 284 1.31 2.26 11.08
N TYR A 285 0.82 2.20 12.32
CA TYR A 285 0.33 3.39 13.02
C TYR A 285 1.46 4.38 13.32
N LEU A 286 2.62 3.90 13.76
CA LEU A 286 3.80 4.74 13.99
C LEU A 286 4.21 5.47 12.71
N CYS A 287 4.28 4.75 11.59
CA CYS A 287 4.64 5.34 10.31
C CYS A 287 3.58 6.30 9.75
N SER A 288 2.28 6.05 10.03
CA SER A 288 1.21 6.92 9.55
C SER A 288 1.07 8.22 10.33
N TYR A 289 1.17 8.15 11.67
CA TYR A 289 0.85 9.27 12.54
C TYR A 289 2.06 10.02 13.08
N VAL A 290 3.24 9.39 13.12
CA VAL A 290 4.46 10.01 13.67
C VAL A 290 5.46 10.34 12.58
N ILE A 291 5.73 9.38 11.69
CA ILE A 291 6.76 9.54 10.64
C ILE A 291 6.15 10.14 9.36
N HIS A 292 4.85 9.99 9.15
CA HIS A 292 4.11 10.40 7.93
C HIS A 292 4.71 9.86 6.64
N ALA A 293 5.33 8.68 6.70
CA ALA A 293 5.98 8.04 5.56
C ALA A 293 5.13 6.90 4.98
N PRO A 294 5.02 6.83 3.63
CA PRO A 294 4.41 5.68 2.97
C PRO A 294 5.34 4.47 3.09
N ILE A 295 4.91 3.44 3.82
CA ILE A 295 5.63 2.17 3.91
C ILE A 295 4.88 1.05 3.22
N SER A 296 5.56 -0.07 2.99
CA SER A 296 4.97 -1.28 2.44
C SER A 296 4.36 -2.14 3.55
N THR A 297 3.02 -2.19 3.58
CA THR A 297 2.27 -3.06 4.50
C THR A 297 2.66 -4.53 4.32
N THR A 298 2.84 -4.97 3.07
CA THR A 298 3.24 -6.34 2.72
C THR A 298 4.61 -6.73 3.27
N GLN A 299 5.59 -5.82 3.21
CA GLN A 299 6.92 -6.07 3.74
C GLN A 299 6.89 -6.21 5.26
N VAL A 300 6.24 -5.29 5.96
CA VAL A 300 6.15 -5.30 7.43
C VAL A 300 5.47 -6.58 7.92
N VAL A 301 4.33 -6.95 7.34
CA VAL A 301 3.59 -8.15 7.75
C VAL A 301 4.38 -9.42 7.46
N SER A 302 4.91 -9.56 6.25
CA SER A 302 5.65 -10.76 5.87
C SER A 302 6.88 -10.98 6.74
N THR A 303 7.62 -9.92 7.05
CA THR A 303 8.83 -10.02 7.88
C THR A 303 8.51 -10.20 9.37
N ALA A 304 7.44 -9.59 9.88
CA ALA A 304 6.95 -9.88 11.23
C ALA A 304 6.56 -11.37 11.37
N ILE A 305 5.89 -11.95 10.36
CA ILE A 305 5.57 -13.38 10.31
C ILE A 305 6.86 -14.23 10.31
N MET A 306 7.87 -13.85 9.54
CA MET A 306 9.18 -14.54 9.54
C MET A 306 9.86 -14.44 10.91
N GLY A 307 9.86 -13.23 11.52
CA GLY A 307 10.45 -12.96 12.82
C GLY A 307 9.81 -13.81 13.93
N VAL A 308 8.48 -13.82 14.05
CA VAL A 308 7.79 -14.68 15.03
C VAL A 308 8.03 -16.16 14.73
N GLY A 309 8.19 -16.53 13.47
CA GLY A 309 8.49 -17.90 13.03
C GLY A 309 9.84 -18.40 13.51
N CYS A 310 10.86 -17.59 13.39
CA CYS A 310 12.22 -17.93 13.82
C CYS A 310 12.33 -18.20 15.32
N THR A 311 11.37 -17.76 16.13
CA THR A 311 11.34 -18.09 17.58
C THR A 311 11.08 -19.56 17.87
N LYS A 312 10.47 -20.31 16.95
CA LYS A 312 10.29 -21.76 17.07
C LYS A 312 11.58 -22.50 16.72
N ARG A 313 12.10 -22.26 15.56
CA ARG A 313 13.42 -22.63 15.02
C ARG A 313 13.64 -21.89 13.72
N PHE A 314 14.87 -21.60 13.36
CA PHE A 314 15.21 -20.88 12.13
C PHE A 314 14.66 -21.58 10.87
N SER A 315 14.74 -22.90 10.84
CA SER A 315 14.21 -23.74 9.76
C SER A 315 12.67 -23.85 9.73
N ALA A 316 11.94 -23.26 10.69
CA ALA A 316 10.48 -23.21 10.63
C ALA A 316 9.98 -22.23 9.55
N VAL A 317 10.79 -21.24 9.19
CA VAL A 317 10.55 -20.36 8.06
C VAL A 317 10.99 -21.06 6.78
N ARG A 318 10.10 -21.10 5.80
CA ARG A 318 10.40 -21.66 4.48
C ARG A 318 11.15 -20.63 3.65
N TRP A 319 12.48 -20.58 3.84
CA TRP A 319 13.36 -19.54 3.27
C TRP A 319 13.34 -19.47 1.75
N GLY A 320 13.05 -20.57 1.04
CA GLY A 320 12.84 -20.54 -0.41
C GLY A 320 11.63 -19.68 -0.81
N VAL A 321 10.53 -19.75 -0.05
CA VAL A 321 9.35 -18.88 -0.26
C VAL A 321 9.68 -17.45 0.12
N ALA A 322 10.35 -17.25 1.27
CA ALA A 322 10.78 -15.94 1.72
C ALA A 322 11.70 -15.25 0.70
N GLY A 323 12.66 -15.98 0.12
CA GLY A 323 13.55 -15.49 -0.93
C GLY A 323 12.79 -15.02 -2.16
N ASN A 324 11.82 -15.79 -2.66
CA ASN A 324 10.97 -15.39 -3.78
C ASN A 324 10.17 -14.10 -3.49
N ILE A 325 9.69 -13.94 -2.25
CA ILE A 325 8.99 -12.73 -1.80
C ILE A 325 9.94 -11.53 -1.80
N VAL A 326 11.14 -11.68 -1.27
CA VAL A 326 12.17 -10.63 -1.24
C VAL A 326 12.58 -10.23 -2.66
N ILE A 327 12.79 -11.18 -3.56
CA ILE A 327 13.09 -10.91 -4.99
C ILE A 327 11.94 -10.11 -5.61
N ALA A 328 10.68 -10.48 -5.36
CA ALA A 328 9.54 -9.75 -5.86
C ALA A 328 9.50 -8.29 -5.36
N TRP A 329 9.90 -8.01 -4.12
CA TRP A 329 9.98 -6.64 -3.60
C TRP A 329 10.99 -5.78 -4.35
N PHE A 330 12.21 -6.30 -4.57
CA PHE A 330 13.25 -5.59 -5.31
C PHE A 330 12.90 -5.41 -6.79
N LEU A 331 12.26 -6.40 -7.39
CA LEU A 331 11.86 -6.35 -8.80
C LEU A 331 10.69 -5.39 -9.04
N THR A 332 9.83 -5.15 -8.04
CA THR A 332 8.61 -4.34 -8.18
C THR A 332 8.91 -2.92 -8.68
N LEU A 333 9.90 -2.24 -8.12
CA LEU A 333 10.22 -0.85 -8.45
C LEU A 333 10.69 -0.72 -9.91
N PRO A 334 11.75 -1.44 -10.37
CA PRO A 334 12.23 -1.34 -11.74
C PRO A 334 11.22 -1.88 -12.77
N ALA A 335 10.50 -2.95 -12.44
CA ALA A 335 9.52 -3.52 -13.37
C ALA A 335 8.31 -2.58 -13.56
N ALA A 336 7.77 -2.02 -12.48
CA ALA A 336 6.70 -1.03 -12.58
C ALA A 336 7.16 0.23 -13.33
N ALA A 337 8.41 0.68 -13.12
CA ALA A 337 8.97 1.80 -13.86
C ALA A 337 9.07 1.50 -15.36
N LEU A 338 9.56 0.32 -15.73
CA LEU A 338 9.65 -0.08 -17.14
C LEU A 338 8.26 -0.13 -17.79
N VAL A 339 7.29 -0.80 -17.16
CA VAL A 339 5.92 -0.91 -17.68
C VAL A 339 5.30 0.47 -17.84
N SER A 340 5.43 1.33 -16.83
CA SER A 340 4.89 2.68 -16.85
C SER A 340 5.51 3.58 -17.90
N GLY A 341 6.84 3.46 -18.09
CA GLY A 341 7.56 4.18 -19.16
C GLY A 341 7.05 3.78 -20.55
N ILE A 342 6.83 2.48 -20.79
CA ILE A 342 6.23 1.98 -22.04
C ILE A 342 4.81 2.52 -22.22
N VAL A 343 3.99 2.46 -21.15
CA VAL A 343 2.61 2.97 -21.19
C VAL A 343 2.61 4.47 -21.47
N TYR A 344 3.54 5.24 -20.88
CA TYR A 344 3.66 6.67 -21.16
C TYR A 344 3.85 6.93 -22.66
N LEU A 345 4.80 6.25 -23.30
CA LEU A 345 5.05 6.39 -24.75
C LEU A 345 3.80 6.04 -25.57
N VAL A 346 3.11 4.95 -25.23
CA VAL A 346 1.90 4.50 -25.95
C VAL A 346 0.76 5.51 -25.82
N VAL A 347 0.62 6.17 -24.68
CA VAL A 347 -0.46 7.13 -24.42
C VAL A 347 -0.10 8.53 -24.89
N ALA A 348 1.16 8.97 -24.71
CA ALA A 348 1.61 10.31 -25.07
C ALA A 348 1.69 10.54 -26.60
N LEU A 349 2.15 9.52 -27.35
CA LEU A 349 2.30 9.62 -28.81
C LEU A 349 1.00 10.01 -29.54
N PRO A 350 -0.16 9.34 -29.32
CA PRO A 350 -1.41 9.70 -29.97
C PRO A 350 -1.98 11.07 -29.55
N LEU A 351 -1.63 11.53 -28.36
CA LEU A 351 -2.10 12.81 -27.81
C LEU A 351 -1.19 13.98 -28.20
N GLY A 352 -0.05 13.73 -28.87
CA GLY A 352 0.91 14.77 -29.24
C GLY A 352 1.59 15.43 -28.04
N VAL A 353 1.60 14.77 -26.88
CA VAL A 353 2.13 15.28 -25.62
C VAL A 353 3.57 14.74 -25.44
N HIS A 354 4.56 15.60 -25.71
CA HIS A 354 5.98 15.23 -25.68
C HIS A 354 6.76 15.99 -24.60
#